data_383cb8e44188cb311186865a12f3ee97
#
_entry.id   383cb8e44188cb311186865a12f3ee97
#
_cell.length_a   1.000
_cell.length_b   1.000
_cell.length_c   1.000
_cell.angle_alpha   90.00
_cell.angle_beta   90.00
_cell.angle_gamma   90.00
#
_symmetry.space_group_name_H-M   'P 1'
#
loop_
_entity.id
_entity.type
_entity.pdbx_description
1 polymer ?
#
loop_
_entity_poly.entity_id
_entity_poly.type
_entity_poly.pdbx_seq_one_letter_code
_entity_poly.pdbx_strand_id
1 'polypeptide(L)'
;MQNLSLIPFLQDAVLVNEVRGMLAYTGTYNGKPVTVMGSGMGMPSIGIYSYELFKEYDVDRIIRIGSAGSYSSDAKIYDVVLATSAVSESTYAKVQSGYDKDESYPSKALNDSLRATAKRLGINMIEGAIHSSDVFYRQPSDEKPTYWEKLRDERGCLAVEMEALHCLQMLLY
;
A
#
# COMPACT_ATOMS: atom_id res chain seq x y z
N MET A 1 -6.95 11.55 3.63
CA MET A 1 -8.40 11.24 3.53
C MET A 1 -8.55 9.75 3.63
N GLN A 2 -9.24 9.24 4.66
CA GLN A 2 -9.42 7.79 4.82
C GLN A 2 -10.42 7.31 3.77
N ASN A 3 -10.01 6.36 2.93
CA ASN A 3 -10.89 5.81 1.92
C ASN A 3 -11.77 4.70 2.51
N LEU A 4 -12.89 5.10 3.09
CA LEU A 4 -13.90 4.19 3.65
C LEU A 4 -14.97 3.80 2.60
N SER A 5 -14.71 4.03 1.33
CA SER A 5 -15.64 3.75 0.23
C SER A 5 -16.01 2.26 0.09
N LEU A 6 -15.28 1.38 0.75
CA LEU A 6 -15.57 -0.06 0.77
C LEU A 6 -16.62 -0.46 1.80
N ILE A 7 -16.91 0.38 2.82
CA ILE A 7 -17.87 0.05 3.88
C ILE A 7 -19.26 -0.31 3.33
N PRO A 8 -19.82 0.41 2.34
CA PRO A 8 -21.14 0.08 1.79
C PRO A 8 -21.25 -1.32 1.19
N PHE A 9 -20.12 -1.98 0.89
CA PHE A 9 -20.11 -3.35 0.38
C PHE A 9 -20.10 -4.41 1.49
N LEU A 10 -19.88 -4.02 2.75
CA LEU A 10 -19.93 -4.93 3.90
C LEU A 10 -21.37 -5.11 4.37
N GLN A 11 -21.76 -6.34 4.61
CA GLN A 11 -23.01 -6.68 5.31
C GLN A 11 -22.77 -6.65 6.82
N ASP A 12 -23.75 -6.14 7.57
CA ASP A 12 -23.71 -6.05 9.02
C ASP A 12 -22.46 -5.35 9.57
N ALA A 13 -22.05 -4.25 8.90
CA ALA A 13 -20.85 -3.52 9.25
C ALA A 13 -20.98 -2.81 10.60
N VAL A 14 -20.08 -3.11 11.51
CA VAL A 14 -19.98 -2.51 12.86
C VAL A 14 -18.70 -1.70 12.97
N LEU A 15 -18.79 -0.49 13.52
CA LEU A 15 -17.62 0.31 13.88
C LEU A 15 -16.89 -0.33 15.04
N VAL A 16 -15.65 -0.77 14.85
CA VAL A 16 -14.84 -1.47 15.84
C VAL A 16 -13.66 -0.66 16.36
N ASN A 17 -13.30 0.42 15.65
CA ASN A 17 -12.29 1.38 16.10
C ASN A 17 -12.59 2.79 15.61
N GLU A 18 -12.34 3.80 16.47
CA GLU A 18 -12.38 5.22 16.16
C GLU A 18 -11.20 6.00 16.77
N VAL A 19 -10.29 5.29 17.43
CA VAL A 19 -9.15 5.89 18.11
C VAL A 19 -8.29 6.66 17.11
N ARG A 20 -7.92 7.89 17.45
CA ARG A 20 -7.17 8.83 16.59
C ARG A 20 -7.85 9.11 15.25
N GLY A 21 -9.16 8.88 15.14
CA GLY A 21 -9.89 9.00 13.88
C GLY A 21 -9.58 7.90 12.85
N MET A 22 -8.83 6.84 13.22
CA MET A 22 -8.61 5.68 12.36
C MET A 22 -9.82 4.77 12.42
N LEU A 23 -10.86 5.13 11.70
CA LEU A 23 -12.10 4.36 11.68
C LEU A 23 -11.85 2.98 11.11
N ALA A 24 -12.35 1.96 11.81
CA ALA A 24 -12.36 0.58 11.34
C ALA A 24 -13.76 0.01 11.44
N TYR A 25 -14.22 -0.64 10.38
CA TYR A 25 -15.50 -1.32 10.30
C TYR A 25 -15.30 -2.78 9.96
N THR A 26 -15.88 -3.66 10.76
CA THR A 26 -15.88 -5.10 10.48
C THR A 26 -17.28 -5.55 10.10
N GLY A 27 -17.37 -6.35 9.08
CA GLY A 27 -18.61 -6.95 8.58
C GLY A 27 -18.31 -8.18 7.74
N THR A 28 -19.23 -8.58 6.89
CA THR A 28 -19.03 -9.70 5.98
C THR A 28 -19.15 -9.29 4.52
N TYR A 29 -18.34 -9.91 3.67
CA TYR A 29 -18.44 -9.81 2.22
C TYR A 29 -18.46 -11.21 1.61
N ASN A 30 -19.54 -11.54 0.92
CA ASN A 30 -19.78 -12.89 0.40
C ASN A 30 -19.60 -14.00 1.46
N GLY A 31 -20.12 -13.74 2.68
CA GLY A 31 -20.06 -14.67 3.81
C GLY A 31 -18.69 -14.81 4.48
N LYS A 32 -17.70 -13.98 4.11
CA LYS A 32 -16.37 -13.95 4.74
C LYS A 32 -16.21 -12.69 5.59
N PRO A 33 -15.59 -12.80 6.78
CA PRO A 33 -15.32 -11.64 7.61
C PRO A 33 -14.26 -10.74 6.93
N VAL A 34 -14.52 -9.44 6.91
CA VAL A 34 -13.64 -8.42 6.34
C VAL A 34 -13.67 -7.19 7.22
N THR A 35 -12.52 -6.61 7.47
CA THR A 35 -12.39 -5.30 8.12
C THR A 35 -11.86 -4.28 7.13
N VAL A 36 -12.48 -3.12 7.08
CA VAL A 36 -11.99 -1.94 6.34
C VAL A 36 -11.55 -0.90 7.35
N MET A 37 -10.28 -0.50 7.30
CA MET A 37 -9.67 0.41 8.27
C MET A 37 -8.87 1.50 7.58
N GLY A 38 -8.92 2.73 8.11
CA GLY A 38 -8.01 3.78 7.76
C GLY A 38 -6.60 3.51 8.29
N SER A 39 -5.56 3.83 7.50
CA SER A 39 -4.16 3.59 7.87
C SER A 39 -3.36 4.86 8.16
N GLY A 40 -3.96 6.04 7.98
CA GLY A 40 -3.24 7.31 8.06
C GLY A 40 -2.31 7.54 6.86
N MET A 41 -1.27 8.33 7.06
CA MET A 41 -0.24 8.62 6.06
C MET A 41 1.14 8.27 6.58
N GLY A 42 1.96 7.71 5.67
CA GLY A 42 3.36 7.42 5.90
C GLY A 42 3.62 6.08 6.58
N MET A 43 4.82 5.56 6.38
CA MET A 43 5.27 4.28 6.93
C MET A 43 5.13 4.20 8.46
N PRO A 44 5.45 5.26 9.24
CA PRO A 44 5.27 5.18 10.69
C PRO A 44 3.82 4.99 11.13
N SER A 45 2.84 5.54 10.37
CA SER A 45 1.42 5.36 10.68
C SER A 45 0.97 3.93 10.41
N ILE A 46 1.13 3.47 9.17
CA ILE A 46 0.72 2.11 8.81
C ILE A 46 1.52 1.05 9.58
N GLY A 47 2.75 1.36 9.96
CA GLY A 47 3.62 0.49 10.74
C GLY A 47 3.04 0.12 12.09
N ILE A 48 2.43 1.08 12.79
CA ILE A 48 1.75 0.81 14.07
C ILE A 48 0.57 -0.12 13.84
N TYR A 49 -0.33 0.24 12.93
CA TYR A 49 -1.57 -0.50 12.75
C TYR A 49 -1.35 -1.90 12.17
N SER A 50 -0.49 -2.05 11.17
CA SER A 50 -0.23 -3.37 10.59
C SER A 50 0.47 -4.30 11.59
N TYR A 51 1.40 -3.79 12.39
CA TYR A 51 2.05 -4.56 13.43
C TYR A 51 1.04 -5.09 14.46
N GLU A 52 0.19 -4.20 15.01
CA GLU A 52 -0.82 -4.59 15.99
C GLU A 52 -1.84 -5.57 15.39
N LEU A 53 -2.30 -5.34 14.15
CA LEU A 53 -3.25 -6.22 13.48
C LEU A 53 -2.71 -7.64 13.32
N PHE A 54 -1.44 -7.81 12.92
CA PHE A 54 -0.83 -9.12 12.81
C PHE A 54 -0.51 -9.74 14.17
N LYS A 55 -0.01 -8.94 15.13
CA LYS A 55 0.53 -9.46 16.39
C LYS A 55 -0.55 -9.72 17.45
N GLU A 56 -1.53 -8.81 17.54
CA GLU A 56 -2.50 -8.80 18.65
C GLU A 56 -3.90 -9.21 18.20
N TYR A 57 -4.22 -9.12 16.91
CA TYR A 57 -5.57 -9.38 16.38
C TYR A 57 -5.65 -10.57 15.44
N ASP A 58 -4.57 -11.33 15.30
CA ASP A 58 -4.53 -12.58 14.53
C ASP A 58 -4.99 -12.41 13.07
N VAL A 59 -4.63 -11.25 12.46
CA VAL A 59 -4.97 -10.96 11.08
C VAL A 59 -3.99 -11.66 10.15
N ASP A 60 -4.49 -12.50 9.27
CA ASP A 60 -3.67 -13.26 8.33
C ASP A 60 -3.20 -12.44 7.11
N ARG A 61 -4.00 -11.47 6.67
CA ARG A 61 -3.81 -10.79 5.39
C ARG A 61 -4.20 -9.33 5.48
N ILE A 62 -3.35 -8.46 4.95
CA ILE A 62 -3.63 -7.04 4.77
C ILE A 62 -3.48 -6.71 3.29
N ILE A 63 -4.47 -6.03 2.71
CA ILE A 63 -4.41 -5.45 1.37
C ILE A 63 -4.52 -3.94 1.55
N ARG A 64 -3.47 -3.21 1.18
CA ARG A 64 -3.49 -1.76 1.18
C ARG A 64 -4.05 -1.24 -0.15
N ILE A 65 -5.03 -0.36 -0.04
CA ILE A 65 -5.61 0.36 -1.17
C ILE A 65 -5.40 1.85 -0.90
N GLY A 66 -4.81 2.56 -1.84
CA GLY A 66 -4.53 3.98 -1.70
C GLY A 66 -4.37 4.68 -3.04
N SER A 67 -4.41 5.99 -3.02
CA SER A 67 -4.04 6.81 -4.17
C SER A 67 -2.53 6.90 -4.31
N ALA A 68 -2.06 7.08 -5.54
CA ALA A 68 -0.66 7.27 -5.86
C ALA A 68 -0.49 8.32 -6.95
N GLY A 69 0.65 9.01 -6.96
CA GLY A 69 1.06 9.86 -8.06
C GLY A 69 1.76 9.04 -9.14
N SER A 70 1.48 9.31 -10.43
CA SER A 70 2.12 8.56 -11.51
C SER A 70 3.51 9.11 -11.87
N TYR A 71 4.46 8.20 -12.10
CA TYR A 71 5.76 8.48 -12.73
C TYR A 71 5.78 8.09 -14.21
N SER A 72 4.81 7.31 -14.67
CA SER A 72 4.73 6.80 -16.02
C SER A 72 3.59 7.46 -16.80
N SER A 73 3.83 7.79 -18.07
CA SER A 73 2.79 8.23 -18.99
C SER A 73 1.77 7.14 -19.34
N ASP A 74 2.10 5.88 -19.07
CA ASP A 74 1.25 4.73 -19.36
C ASP A 74 0.16 4.55 -18.29
N ALA A 75 0.40 5.06 -17.07
CA ALA A 75 -0.59 5.06 -16.00
C ALA A 75 -1.39 6.36 -16.02
N LYS A 76 -2.67 6.26 -16.30
CA LYS A 76 -3.62 7.40 -16.40
C LYS A 76 -4.42 7.55 -15.12
N ILE A 77 -5.11 8.68 -14.99
CA ILE A 77 -6.04 8.90 -13.88
C ILE A 77 -7.12 7.81 -13.90
N TYR A 78 -7.36 7.21 -12.72
CA TYR A 78 -8.25 6.08 -12.46
C TYR A 78 -7.71 4.70 -12.87
N ASP A 79 -6.51 4.60 -13.43
CA ASP A 79 -5.90 3.29 -13.61
C ASP A 79 -5.53 2.66 -12.27
N VAL A 80 -5.59 1.34 -12.22
CA VAL A 80 -5.20 0.56 -11.05
C VAL A 80 -3.78 0.03 -11.25
N VAL A 81 -2.89 0.38 -10.32
CA VAL A 81 -1.52 -0.14 -10.30
C VAL A 81 -1.41 -1.24 -9.25
N LEU A 82 -1.04 -2.45 -9.67
CA LEU A 82 -0.67 -3.55 -8.79
C LEU A 82 0.83 -3.51 -8.52
N ALA A 83 1.21 -3.24 -7.29
CA ALA A 83 2.62 -3.21 -6.90
C ALA A 83 3.25 -4.61 -6.99
N THR A 84 4.34 -4.72 -7.73
CA THR A 84 5.19 -5.93 -7.79
C THR A 84 6.35 -5.86 -6.81
N SER A 85 6.75 -4.65 -6.44
CA SER A 85 7.68 -4.32 -5.35
C SER A 85 7.44 -2.89 -4.88
N ALA A 86 7.98 -2.55 -3.73
CA ALA A 86 8.06 -1.17 -3.25
C ALA A 86 9.52 -0.81 -2.99
N VAL A 87 9.96 0.31 -3.58
CA VAL A 87 11.31 0.86 -3.44
C VAL A 87 11.25 2.11 -2.57
N SER A 88 12.22 2.32 -1.68
CA SER A 88 12.24 3.49 -0.80
C SER A 88 13.66 3.87 -0.39
N GLU A 89 13.87 5.17 -0.18
CA GLU A 89 15.04 5.73 0.49
C GLU A 89 14.89 5.78 2.02
N SER A 90 13.75 5.36 2.54
CA SER A 90 13.46 5.44 3.97
C SER A 90 14.32 4.52 4.81
N THR A 91 14.72 5.02 5.97
CA THR A 91 15.39 4.21 6.99
C THR A 91 14.42 3.57 7.99
N TYR A 92 13.12 3.78 7.82
CA TYR A 92 12.11 3.34 8.78
C TYR A 92 12.17 1.82 9.03
N ALA A 93 12.19 1.01 7.96
CA ALA A 93 12.23 -0.43 8.06
C ALA A 93 13.51 -0.94 8.76
N LYS A 94 14.64 -0.29 8.51
CA LYS A 94 15.91 -0.58 9.19
C LYS A 94 15.84 -0.30 10.68
N VAL A 95 15.28 0.84 11.06
CA VAL A 95 15.14 1.24 12.48
C VAL A 95 14.17 0.33 13.22
N GLN A 96 13.05 -0.02 12.59
CA GLN A 96 12.02 -0.82 13.21
C GLN A 96 12.42 -2.29 13.40
N SER A 97 13.06 -2.89 12.39
CA SER A 97 13.24 -4.36 12.33
C SER A 97 14.62 -4.81 11.89
N GLY A 98 15.53 -3.90 11.61
CA GLY A 98 16.83 -4.23 11.03
C GLY A 98 16.80 -4.56 9.54
N TYR A 99 15.66 -4.37 8.87
CA TYR A 99 15.57 -4.59 7.43
C TYR A 99 16.33 -3.52 6.65
N ASP A 100 17.49 -3.91 6.12
CA ASP A 100 18.48 -3.01 5.50
C ASP A 100 18.47 -3.10 3.97
N LYS A 101 17.30 -3.30 3.37
CA LYS A 101 17.10 -3.25 1.93
C LYS A 101 16.21 -2.08 1.57
N ASP A 102 16.45 -1.50 0.40
CA ASP A 102 15.68 -0.39 -0.15
C ASP A 102 14.44 -0.84 -0.95
N GLU A 103 14.17 -2.16 -0.99
CA GLU A 103 13.07 -2.74 -1.74
C GLU A 103 12.42 -3.90 -0.98
N SER A 104 11.09 -3.94 -0.98
CA SER A 104 10.27 -5.03 -0.41
C SER A 104 9.28 -5.58 -1.44
N TYR A 105 8.79 -6.80 -1.20
CA TYR A 105 7.94 -7.53 -2.15
C TYR A 105 6.62 -7.94 -1.52
N PRO A 106 5.50 -7.87 -2.26
CA PRO A 106 4.19 -8.32 -1.79
C PRO A 106 4.12 -9.86 -1.72
N SER A 107 3.11 -10.35 -1.01
CA SER A 107 2.77 -11.77 -1.07
C SER A 107 2.42 -12.17 -2.51
N LYS A 108 3.21 -13.10 -3.05
CA LYS A 108 2.96 -13.65 -4.40
C LYS A 108 1.55 -14.23 -4.52
N ALA A 109 1.09 -14.96 -3.50
CA ALA A 109 -0.23 -15.59 -3.50
C ALA A 109 -1.36 -14.56 -3.51
N LEU A 110 -1.22 -13.43 -2.77
CA LEU A 110 -2.19 -12.35 -2.82
C LEU A 110 -2.21 -11.66 -4.18
N ASN A 111 -1.04 -11.34 -4.74
CA ASN A 111 -0.97 -10.71 -6.06
C ASN A 111 -1.54 -11.63 -7.15
N ASP A 112 -1.27 -12.93 -7.12
CA ASP A 112 -1.84 -13.88 -8.06
C ASP A 112 -3.38 -13.93 -7.95
N SER A 113 -3.93 -13.87 -6.74
CA SER A 113 -5.37 -13.80 -6.50
C SER A 113 -5.99 -12.50 -7.02
N LEU A 114 -5.30 -11.36 -6.85
CA LEU A 114 -5.73 -10.06 -7.37
C LEU A 114 -5.74 -10.07 -8.91
N ARG A 115 -4.70 -10.60 -9.56
CA ARG A 115 -4.64 -10.76 -11.03
C ARG A 115 -5.78 -11.61 -11.55
N ALA A 116 -6.00 -12.77 -10.95
CA ALA A 116 -7.09 -13.67 -11.34
C ALA A 116 -8.46 -12.99 -11.20
N THR A 117 -8.64 -12.22 -10.14
CA THR A 117 -9.88 -11.49 -9.90
C THR A 117 -10.06 -10.34 -10.90
N ALA A 118 -9.04 -9.56 -11.15
CA ALA A 118 -9.09 -8.49 -12.15
C ALA A 118 -9.43 -9.02 -13.54
N LYS A 119 -8.77 -10.12 -13.95
CA LYS A 119 -9.07 -10.79 -15.22
C LYS A 119 -10.52 -11.24 -15.31
N ARG A 120 -11.05 -11.85 -14.24
CA ARG A 120 -12.46 -12.31 -14.17
C ARG A 120 -13.45 -11.15 -14.26
N LEU A 121 -13.09 -10.00 -13.72
CA LEU A 121 -13.93 -8.78 -13.70
C LEU A 121 -13.72 -7.87 -14.92
N GLY A 122 -12.79 -8.21 -15.83
CA GLY A 122 -12.43 -7.37 -16.97
C GLY A 122 -11.74 -6.06 -16.57
N ILE A 123 -11.12 -6.00 -15.39
CA ILE A 123 -10.38 -4.82 -14.90
C ILE A 123 -8.95 -4.90 -15.42
N ASN A 124 -8.54 -3.87 -16.15
CA ASN A 124 -7.14 -3.71 -16.53
C ASN A 124 -6.33 -3.20 -15.34
N MET A 125 -5.24 -3.89 -15.02
CA MET A 125 -4.26 -3.44 -14.01
C MET A 125 -2.89 -3.29 -14.66
N ILE A 126 -2.22 -2.20 -14.35
CA ILE A 126 -0.82 -1.98 -14.71
C ILE A 126 0.03 -2.53 -13.57
N GLU A 127 1.07 -3.29 -13.88
CA GLU A 127 1.92 -3.92 -12.87
C GLU A 127 3.34 -3.35 -12.92
N GLY A 128 3.91 -3.04 -11.76
CA GLY A 128 5.28 -2.57 -11.66
C GLY A 128 5.70 -2.20 -10.25
N ALA A 129 6.95 -1.80 -10.12
CA ALA A 129 7.47 -1.26 -8.87
C ALA A 129 6.77 0.06 -8.52
N ILE A 130 6.66 0.35 -7.24
CA ILE A 130 6.20 1.65 -6.73
C ILE A 130 7.25 2.25 -5.82
N HIS A 131 7.28 3.58 -5.76
CA HIS A 131 8.13 4.31 -4.83
C HIS A 131 7.34 4.63 -3.55
N SER A 132 7.85 4.21 -2.39
CA SER A 132 7.35 4.62 -1.07
C SER A 132 8.23 5.73 -0.53
N SER A 133 7.75 6.98 -0.59
CA SER A 133 8.53 8.15 -0.17
C SER A 133 8.20 8.60 1.25
N ASP A 134 9.23 9.03 2.00
CA ASP A 134 9.03 9.67 3.30
C ASP A 134 8.47 11.09 3.19
N VAL A 135 8.59 11.72 2.02
CA VAL A 135 8.20 13.11 1.81
C VAL A 135 7.22 13.25 0.66
N PHE A 136 6.14 14.01 0.88
CA PHE A 136 5.18 14.34 -0.16
C PHE A 136 5.70 15.44 -1.09
N TYR A 137 6.32 16.46 -0.52
CA TYR A 137 6.90 17.59 -1.25
C TYR A 137 8.41 17.55 -1.12
N ARG A 138 9.10 17.12 -2.19
CA ARG A 138 10.55 17.16 -2.27
C ARG A 138 11.00 18.54 -2.74
N GLN A 139 12.07 19.05 -2.15
CA GLN A 139 12.66 20.32 -2.59
C GLN A 139 13.10 20.22 -4.07
N PRO A 140 12.89 21.28 -4.86
CA PRO A 140 13.41 21.37 -6.21
C PRO A 140 14.91 21.10 -6.25
N SER A 141 15.37 20.40 -7.28
CA SER A 141 16.78 20.13 -7.56
C SER A 141 17.08 20.45 -9.03
N ASP A 142 18.25 21.03 -9.28
CA ASP A 142 18.74 21.25 -10.65
C ASP A 142 19.39 20.01 -11.25
N GLU A 143 19.53 18.93 -10.47
CA GLU A 143 20.06 17.66 -10.95
C GLU A 143 19.16 17.04 -12.04
N LYS A 144 19.81 16.55 -13.09
CA LYS A 144 19.15 15.83 -14.19
C LYS A 144 19.88 14.50 -14.45
N PRO A 145 19.14 13.39 -14.58
CA PRO A 145 17.70 13.26 -14.30
C PRO A 145 17.37 13.55 -12.83
N THR A 146 16.16 14.01 -12.56
CA THR A 146 15.65 14.20 -11.21
C THR A 146 15.52 12.86 -10.47
N TYR A 147 15.36 12.92 -9.13
CA TYR A 147 15.29 11.68 -8.34
C TYR A 147 14.15 10.74 -8.78
N TRP A 148 12.96 11.27 -9.05
CA TRP A 148 11.84 10.45 -9.52
C TRP A 148 12.04 9.88 -10.93
N GLU A 149 12.73 10.62 -11.82
CA GLU A 149 13.11 10.14 -13.15
C GLU A 149 14.09 8.96 -13.03
N LYS A 150 15.08 9.05 -12.14
CA LYS A 150 15.99 7.92 -11.85
C LYS A 150 15.23 6.69 -11.37
N LEU A 151 14.28 6.85 -10.44
CA LEU A 151 13.48 5.72 -9.95
C LEU A 151 12.61 5.10 -11.05
N ARG A 152 12.01 5.92 -11.91
CA ARG A 152 11.25 5.44 -13.08
C ARG A 152 12.14 4.66 -14.03
N ASP A 153 13.28 5.22 -14.43
CA ASP A 153 14.10 4.72 -15.53
C ASP A 153 15.02 3.58 -15.11
N GLU A 154 15.54 3.60 -13.88
CA GLU A 154 16.50 2.62 -13.39
C GLU A 154 15.84 1.50 -12.55
N ARG A 155 14.73 1.82 -11.85
CA ARG A 155 14.07 0.88 -10.95
C ARG A 155 12.67 0.46 -11.43
N GLY A 156 12.20 1.01 -12.56
CA GLY A 156 10.89 0.69 -13.11
C GLY A 156 9.70 1.14 -12.25
N CYS A 157 9.88 2.17 -11.41
CA CYS A 157 8.81 2.69 -10.58
C CYS A 157 7.75 3.38 -11.42
N LEU A 158 6.51 2.90 -11.37
CA LEU A 158 5.37 3.45 -12.12
C LEU A 158 4.67 4.56 -11.36
N ALA A 159 4.70 4.53 -10.04
CA ALA A 159 3.94 5.44 -9.19
C ALA A 159 4.64 5.68 -7.85
N VAL A 160 4.18 6.71 -7.11
CA VAL A 160 4.67 7.06 -5.78
C VAL A 160 3.53 7.13 -4.78
N GLU A 161 3.79 6.63 -3.59
CA GLU A 161 2.95 6.73 -2.40
C GLU A 161 3.85 6.77 -1.13
N MET A 162 3.35 6.53 0.07
CA MET A 162 4.12 6.78 1.30
C MET A 162 4.13 5.61 2.31
N GLU A 163 3.60 4.42 1.99
CA GLU A 163 3.33 3.37 2.98
C GLU A 163 3.77 1.96 2.58
N ALA A 164 3.83 1.68 1.29
CA ALA A 164 3.88 0.30 0.80
C ALA A 164 5.15 -0.46 1.18
N LEU A 165 6.32 0.17 1.23
CA LEU A 165 7.54 -0.52 1.60
C LEU A 165 7.37 -1.25 2.93
N HIS A 166 6.83 -0.56 3.93
CA HIS A 166 6.64 -1.13 5.25
C HIS A 166 5.50 -2.16 5.27
N CYS A 167 4.36 -1.86 4.64
CA CYS A 167 3.23 -2.78 4.59
C CYS A 167 3.63 -4.13 3.97
N LEU A 168 4.47 -4.13 2.93
CA LEU A 168 4.95 -5.35 2.28
C LEU A 168 6.00 -6.07 3.12
N GLN A 169 6.81 -5.34 3.89
CA GLN A 169 7.84 -5.93 4.76
C GLN A 169 7.25 -6.70 5.95
N MET A 170 6.10 -6.26 6.50
CA MET A 170 5.46 -6.92 7.65
C MET A 170 5.03 -8.36 7.40
N LEU A 171 5.07 -8.84 6.16
CA LEU A 171 4.84 -10.25 5.81
C LEU A 171 6.02 -11.17 6.22
N LEU A 172 7.09 -10.63 6.79
CA LEU A 172 8.29 -11.37 7.19
C LEU A 172 8.31 -11.74 8.69
N TYR A 173 7.27 -11.42 9.45
CA TYR A 173 7.05 -11.75 10.85
C TYR A 173 5.88 -12.72 11.00
#